data_ed9f35413022dcdbd3b83cef2433b3fd
#
_entry.id   ed9f35413022dcdbd3b83cef2433b3fd
#
_cell.length_a   1.000
_cell.length_b   1.000
_cell.length_c   1.000
_cell.angle_alpha   90.00
_cell.angle_beta   90.00
_cell.angle_gamma   90.00
#
_symmetry.space_group_name_H-M   'P 1'
#
loop_
_entity.id
_entity.type
_entity.pdbx_description
1 polymer ?
#
loop_
_entity_poly.entity_id
_entity_poly.type
_entity_poly.pdbx_seq_one_letter_code
_entity_poly.pdbx_strand_id
1 'polypeptide(L)'
;MKKIQILDCTLRDGGYLLDAKFGDRTIKGIIKKLAEARVDVIECGYLKDIPHQKDTCIFSDVNEVIPYLPENRGFSSYVLFADYSRYKAVNLKPYDGKSIDGLRECFMKHERKDAMRIVKIMKEAGYKVYVQPVDIMYYSDSELLELISWVNEIEPYAFSMVDTFGSMYVDDIQRIFPLVNHNLSPKIKMGFHSHNNLQLSAAIAQEFVKLSSTCARKIVVDGTICGMGRGAGNTCTELIAEFLNKKYAGDYDMDVLLDLIDIYMPEIRQKCSWGYSIPFLIAGMYNAHVHNISYLLDKYNLDTKNMRQIIEKVDPITRKKYDYENLKKIYIEHVSKSIDDTNAMDIIRKKLLGKKILLVAPGKNGEIQKEKIDLYQKEHHALVISINFIPSFVTPDIAYFSNYRRLEEAKENGRGFYSLCKILTSNVNYNDENTLEINYNDYIKQGWFYFDNATIMLLRLLIKIGIREVAIAGFDGYVFNSNNYSVSALELRRNEDTINLINSDTKEMLADIKTHSDIKIHFITDSLYEEKAD
;
A
#
# COMPACT_ATOMS: atom_id res chain seq x y z
N MET A 1 29.06 10.64 25.56
CA MET A 1 28.20 10.01 24.56
C MET A 1 27.06 9.33 25.31
N LYS A 2 25.81 9.62 24.98
CA LYS A 2 24.64 9.07 25.65
C LYS A 2 24.64 7.54 25.59
N LYS A 3 24.04 6.87 26.58
CA LYS A 3 23.84 5.41 26.58
C LYS A 3 22.78 5.02 25.57
N ILE A 4 21.71 5.81 25.46
CA ILE A 4 20.60 5.64 24.57
C ILE A 4 20.63 6.78 23.56
N GLN A 5 20.59 6.47 22.27
CA GLN A 5 20.61 7.43 21.17
C GLN A 5 19.35 7.30 20.35
N ILE A 6 18.81 8.42 19.85
CA ILE A 6 17.79 8.44 18.82
C ILE A 6 18.46 8.60 17.46
N LEU A 7 18.03 7.77 16.50
CA LEU A 7 18.32 7.94 15.08
C LEU A 7 17.01 8.31 14.36
N ASP A 8 17.00 9.50 13.74
CA ASP A 8 15.87 9.89 12.90
C ASP A 8 16.12 9.51 11.45
N CYS A 9 15.17 8.77 10.86
CA CYS A 9 15.22 8.32 9.47
C CYS A 9 14.05 8.86 8.61
N THR A 10 13.52 10.04 8.96
CA THR A 10 12.41 10.70 8.24
C THR A 10 12.70 10.86 6.75
N LEU A 11 13.87 11.38 6.38
CA LEU A 11 14.23 11.61 4.98
C LEU A 11 14.45 10.32 4.19
N ARG A 12 14.81 9.22 4.85
CA ARG A 12 15.01 7.94 4.20
C ARG A 12 13.73 7.11 4.20
N ASP A 13 13.20 6.71 5.36
CA ASP A 13 12.03 5.82 5.41
C ASP A 13 10.74 6.55 5.01
N GLY A 14 10.57 7.78 5.49
CA GLY A 14 9.50 8.66 5.01
C GLY A 14 9.61 8.97 3.51
N GLY A 15 10.83 9.00 2.98
CA GLY A 15 11.11 9.23 1.56
C GLY A 15 10.46 8.23 0.61
N TYR A 16 10.15 7.02 1.05
CA TYR A 16 9.40 6.06 0.24
C TYR A 16 8.01 6.55 -0.18
N LEU A 17 7.41 7.47 0.56
CA LEU A 17 6.08 8.01 0.26
C LEU A 17 6.08 9.11 -0.81
N LEU A 18 7.26 9.69 -1.09
CA LEU A 18 7.45 10.84 -1.98
C LEU A 18 8.50 10.57 -3.06
N ASP A 19 8.89 9.32 -3.30
CA ASP A 19 10.04 8.97 -4.15
C ASP A 19 11.30 9.77 -3.78
N ALA A 20 11.48 10.01 -2.49
CA ALA A 20 12.55 10.84 -1.89
C ALA A 20 12.54 12.33 -2.33
N LYS A 21 11.47 12.83 -2.95
CA LYS A 21 11.34 14.20 -3.46
C LYS A 21 10.74 15.13 -2.39
N PHE A 22 11.55 15.57 -1.44
CA PHE A 22 11.12 16.51 -0.40
C PHE A 22 11.29 17.98 -0.80
N GLY A 23 12.16 18.28 -1.77
CA GLY A 23 12.65 19.64 -2.07
C GLY A 23 13.88 20.02 -1.24
N ASP A 24 14.88 20.63 -1.87
CA ASP A 24 16.17 20.99 -1.22
C ASP A 24 15.99 21.80 0.07
N ARG A 25 15.03 22.75 0.07
CA ARG A 25 14.74 23.58 1.25
C ARG A 25 14.22 22.74 2.42
N THR A 26 13.32 21.80 2.15
CA THR A 26 12.73 20.92 3.16
C THR A 26 13.76 19.96 3.70
N ILE A 27 14.60 19.34 2.84
CA ILE A 27 15.70 18.46 3.26
C ILE A 27 16.64 19.18 4.22
N LYS A 28 17.14 20.36 3.84
CA LYS A 28 18.02 21.19 4.69
C LYS A 28 17.37 21.57 6.00
N GLY A 29 16.10 21.96 5.95
CA GLY A 29 15.35 22.39 7.11
C GLY A 29 15.11 21.27 8.12
N ILE A 30 14.73 20.07 7.66
CA ILE A 30 14.55 18.89 8.51
C ILE A 30 15.88 18.51 9.16
N ILE A 31 16.97 18.38 8.39
CA ILE A 31 18.30 18.04 8.93
C ILE A 31 18.72 19.06 9.99
N LYS A 32 18.58 20.35 9.71
CA LYS A 32 18.93 21.43 10.64
C LYS A 32 18.13 21.37 11.93
N LYS A 33 16.80 21.25 11.83
CA LYS A 33 15.93 21.20 13.00
C LYS A 33 16.14 19.94 13.85
N LEU A 34 16.41 18.78 13.25
CA LEU A 34 16.77 17.57 13.99
C LEU A 34 18.08 17.74 14.76
N ALA A 35 19.08 18.41 14.17
CA ALA A 35 20.34 18.71 14.84
C ALA A 35 20.15 19.72 15.99
N GLU A 36 19.37 20.78 15.78
CA GLU A 36 18.99 21.76 16.82
C GLU A 36 18.22 21.08 17.98
N ALA A 37 17.32 20.12 17.65
CA ALA A 37 16.58 19.32 18.63
C ALA A 37 17.45 18.28 19.37
N ARG A 38 18.75 18.23 19.09
CA ARG A 38 19.72 17.32 19.72
C ARG A 38 19.48 15.84 19.42
N VAL A 39 18.92 15.51 18.25
CA VAL A 39 18.85 14.13 17.77
C VAL A 39 20.26 13.60 17.51
N ASP A 40 20.58 12.42 18.05
CA ASP A 40 21.96 11.91 18.08
C ASP A 40 22.47 11.48 16.70
N VAL A 41 21.60 10.88 15.87
CA VAL A 41 21.94 10.41 14.52
C VAL A 41 20.83 10.83 13.55
N ILE A 42 21.23 11.42 12.43
CA ILE A 42 20.31 11.90 11.40
C ILE A 42 20.61 11.18 10.09
N GLU A 43 19.64 10.38 9.61
CA GLU A 43 19.74 9.69 8.34
C GLU A 43 19.27 10.64 7.22
N CYS A 44 20.24 11.17 6.46
CA CYS A 44 20.01 12.23 5.48
C CYS A 44 19.35 11.75 4.17
N GLY A 45 19.23 10.44 3.96
CA GLY A 45 18.65 9.87 2.76
C GLY A 45 19.33 8.57 2.32
N TYR A 46 19.30 8.32 1.02
CA TYR A 46 19.82 7.10 0.42
C TYR A 46 21.16 7.32 -0.27
N LEU A 47 22.02 6.31 -0.22
CA LEU A 47 23.17 6.15 -1.10
C LEU A 47 22.85 5.05 -2.14
N LYS A 48 22.81 5.41 -3.43
CA LYS A 48 22.44 4.51 -4.54
C LYS A 48 23.29 4.80 -5.77
N ASP A 49 23.52 3.79 -6.60
CA ASP A 49 24.24 3.92 -7.88
C ASP A 49 23.35 4.54 -8.99
N ILE A 50 22.70 5.66 -8.67
CA ILE A 50 21.92 6.47 -9.61
C ILE A 50 22.29 7.95 -9.43
N PRO A 51 22.38 8.75 -10.51
CA PRO A 51 22.74 10.16 -10.40
C PRO A 51 21.83 10.93 -9.44
N HIS A 52 22.43 11.77 -8.58
CA HIS A 52 21.66 12.66 -7.72
C HIS A 52 20.80 13.61 -8.56
N GLN A 53 19.55 13.76 -8.16
CA GLN A 53 18.62 14.71 -8.75
C GLN A 53 18.31 15.81 -7.73
N LYS A 54 18.22 17.04 -8.21
CA LYS A 54 17.79 18.18 -7.39
C LYS A 54 16.46 17.87 -6.70
N ASP A 55 16.28 18.41 -5.49
CA ASP A 55 15.07 18.23 -4.66
C ASP A 55 14.86 16.81 -4.12
N THR A 56 15.84 15.91 -4.27
CA THR A 56 15.75 14.53 -3.73
C THR A 56 16.82 14.28 -2.66
N CYS A 57 16.50 13.36 -1.74
CA CYS A 57 17.47 12.83 -0.75
C CYS A 57 18.07 11.48 -1.20
N ILE A 58 18.33 11.32 -2.51
CA ILE A 58 19.06 10.20 -3.09
C ILE A 58 20.39 10.72 -3.61
N PHE A 59 21.48 10.14 -3.14
CA PHE A 59 22.86 10.54 -3.45
C PHE A 59 23.59 9.37 -4.10
N SER A 60 24.44 9.65 -5.07
CA SER A 60 25.34 8.67 -5.69
C SER A 60 26.74 8.70 -5.07
N ASP A 61 27.07 9.81 -4.42
CA ASP A 61 28.34 10.05 -3.75
C ASP A 61 28.09 10.69 -2.36
N VAL A 62 28.88 10.28 -1.39
CA VAL A 62 28.77 10.78 0.01
C VAL A 62 29.00 12.29 0.11
N ASN A 63 29.70 12.91 -0.84
CA ASN A 63 29.96 14.34 -0.83
C ASN A 63 28.78 15.17 -1.35
N GLU A 64 27.84 14.56 -2.08
CA GLU A 64 26.64 15.25 -2.56
C GLU A 64 25.71 15.66 -1.43
N VAL A 65 25.86 15.06 -0.24
CA VAL A 65 25.08 15.44 0.95
C VAL A 65 25.60 16.73 1.62
N ILE A 66 26.85 17.12 1.37
CA ILE A 66 27.51 18.26 2.06
C ILE A 66 26.67 19.55 2.00
N PRO A 67 26.07 19.95 0.85
CA PRO A 67 25.25 21.15 0.76
C PRO A 67 23.99 21.15 1.63
N TYR A 68 23.59 20.00 2.14
CA TYR A 68 22.40 19.81 2.99
C TYR A 68 22.73 19.80 4.48
N LEU A 69 24.01 19.60 4.83
CA LEU A 69 24.45 19.56 6.22
C LEU A 69 24.56 20.98 6.81
N PRO A 70 24.25 21.18 8.11
CA PRO A 70 24.45 22.47 8.77
C PRO A 70 25.95 22.81 8.89
N GLU A 71 26.28 24.09 8.76
CA GLU A 71 27.66 24.56 8.96
C GLU A 71 28.20 24.18 10.34
N ASN A 72 27.40 24.40 11.39
CA ASN A 72 27.68 23.88 12.71
C ASN A 72 26.99 22.52 12.88
N ARG A 73 27.75 21.46 12.75
CA ARG A 73 27.28 20.09 12.84
C ARG A 73 26.85 19.63 14.24
N GLY A 74 27.18 20.45 15.28
CA GLY A 74 26.87 20.13 16.67
C GLY A 74 27.50 18.79 17.10
N PHE A 75 26.74 17.99 17.84
CA PHE A 75 27.14 16.64 18.26
C PHE A 75 26.39 15.53 17.52
N SER A 76 25.50 15.88 16.62
CA SER A 76 24.78 14.89 15.78
C SER A 76 25.73 14.21 14.81
N SER A 77 25.51 12.91 14.59
CA SER A 77 26.16 12.15 13.52
C SER A 77 25.22 12.08 12.32
N TYR A 78 25.76 12.25 11.11
CA TYR A 78 25.01 12.21 9.88
C TYR A 78 25.30 10.91 9.14
N VAL A 79 24.27 10.22 8.66
CA VAL A 79 24.42 8.92 8.02
C VAL A 79 23.61 8.86 6.72
N LEU A 80 23.99 7.95 5.81
CA LEU A 80 23.23 7.56 4.63
C LEU A 80 22.89 6.07 4.68
N PHE A 81 21.78 5.72 4.09
CA PHE A 81 21.31 4.35 3.98
C PHE A 81 21.75 3.75 2.65
N ALA A 82 22.49 2.67 2.69
CA ALA A 82 22.91 1.88 1.54
C ALA A 82 22.17 0.55 1.56
N ASP A 83 21.70 0.11 0.39
CA ASP A 83 21.06 -1.19 0.19
C ASP A 83 22.00 -2.04 -0.65
N TYR A 84 22.36 -3.22 -0.15
CA TYR A 84 23.28 -4.15 -0.80
C TYR A 84 23.01 -4.34 -2.29
N SER A 85 21.73 -4.42 -2.67
CA SER A 85 21.29 -4.62 -4.05
C SER A 85 21.35 -3.35 -4.92
N ARG A 86 21.52 -2.15 -4.31
CA ARG A 86 21.34 -0.85 -4.99
C ARG A 86 22.55 0.08 -4.93
N TYR A 87 23.58 -0.30 -4.17
CA TYR A 87 24.82 0.46 -4.07
C TYR A 87 26.05 -0.45 -4.07
N LYS A 88 27.02 -0.15 -4.90
CA LYS A 88 28.28 -0.90 -4.99
C LYS A 88 29.35 -0.18 -4.18
N ALA A 89 29.80 -0.80 -3.10
CA ALA A 89 30.79 -0.24 -2.20
C ALA A 89 32.15 0.10 -2.87
N VAL A 90 32.41 -0.42 -4.06
CA VAL A 90 33.61 -0.04 -4.87
C VAL A 90 33.60 1.46 -5.25
N ASN A 91 32.41 2.09 -5.27
CA ASN A 91 32.24 3.51 -5.57
C ASN A 91 32.40 4.39 -4.33
N LEU A 92 32.54 3.79 -3.13
CA LEU A 92 32.59 4.51 -1.87
C LEU A 92 33.95 5.22 -1.72
N LYS A 93 33.90 6.55 -1.54
CA LYS A 93 35.08 7.37 -1.20
C LYS A 93 35.46 7.16 0.26
N PRO A 94 36.76 7.19 0.59
CA PRO A 94 37.21 7.16 1.98
C PRO A 94 36.63 8.32 2.78
N TYR A 95 36.39 8.07 4.06
CA TYR A 95 35.91 9.07 5.01
C TYR A 95 36.91 10.24 5.12
N ASP A 96 36.46 11.46 4.89
CA ASP A 96 37.26 12.67 4.87
C ASP A 96 36.91 13.65 6.03
N GLY A 97 35.93 13.29 6.86
CA GLY A 97 35.45 14.12 7.97
C GLY A 97 34.56 15.30 7.56
N LYS A 98 34.25 15.46 6.27
CA LYS A 98 33.45 16.59 5.74
C LYS A 98 32.02 16.20 5.34
N SER A 99 31.83 14.99 4.86
CA SER A 99 30.53 14.48 4.46
C SER A 99 29.78 13.81 5.63
N ILE A 100 29.33 12.60 5.47
CA ILE A 100 28.63 11.80 6.49
C ILE A 100 29.60 11.11 7.45
N ASP A 101 29.12 10.80 8.66
CA ASP A 101 29.89 10.07 9.67
C ASP A 101 29.76 8.55 9.55
N GLY A 102 28.71 8.08 8.91
CA GLY A 102 28.46 6.65 8.83
C GLY A 102 27.50 6.22 7.74
N LEU A 103 27.43 4.91 7.58
CA LEU A 103 26.59 4.21 6.60
C LEU A 103 25.73 3.17 7.28
N ARG A 104 24.50 3.02 6.83
CA ARG A 104 23.58 1.99 7.27
C ARG A 104 23.43 0.98 6.13
N GLU A 105 24.08 -0.18 6.28
CA GLU A 105 24.05 -1.24 5.27
C GLU A 105 22.88 -2.16 5.50
N CYS A 106 21.94 -2.19 4.55
CA CYS A 106 20.75 -3.00 4.55
C CYS A 106 20.87 -4.15 3.56
N PHE A 107 20.40 -5.32 3.95
CA PHE A 107 20.46 -6.53 3.12
C PHE A 107 19.36 -7.52 3.48
N MET A 108 18.95 -8.30 2.49
CA MET A 108 18.03 -9.43 2.69
C MET A 108 18.75 -10.62 3.32
N LYS A 109 18.01 -11.48 4.02
CA LYS A 109 18.56 -12.67 4.69
C LYS A 109 19.49 -13.54 3.79
N HIS A 110 19.14 -13.72 2.51
CA HIS A 110 19.96 -14.52 1.59
C HIS A 110 21.25 -13.83 1.15
N GLU A 111 21.33 -12.51 1.28
CA GLU A 111 22.50 -11.69 0.94
C GLU A 111 23.50 -11.55 2.12
N ARG A 112 23.10 -11.98 3.33
CA ARG A 112 23.80 -11.67 4.60
C ARG A 112 25.30 -11.96 4.59
N LYS A 113 25.74 -13.02 3.92
CA LYS A 113 27.16 -13.39 3.86
C LYS A 113 27.99 -12.43 3.02
N ASP A 114 27.47 -12.03 1.88
CA ASP A 114 28.14 -11.12 0.97
C ASP A 114 28.04 -9.66 1.46
N ALA A 115 26.93 -9.29 2.08
CA ALA A 115 26.77 -7.99 2.73
C ALA A 115 27.81 -7.75 3.83
N MET A 116 28.25 -8.79 4.55
CA MET A 116 29.32 -8.64 5.55
C MET A 116 30.68 -8.22 4.92
N ARG A 117 30.95 -8.57 3.67
CA ARG A 117 32.11 -8.06 2.94
C ARG A 117 31.99 -6.56 2.69
N ILE A 118 30.78 -6.11 2.35
CA ILE A 118 30.49 -4.68 2.14
C ILE A 118 30.62 -3.90 3.44
N VAL A 119 30.07 -4.41 4.56
CA VAL A 119 30.22 -3.83 5.89
C VAL A 119 31.69 -3.65 6.25
N LYS A 120 32.55 -4.65 5.95
CA LYS A 120 33.98 -4.56 6.18
C LYS A 120 34.62 -3.45 5.32
N ILE A 121 34.32 -3.39 4.02
CA ILE A 121 34.82 -2.34 3.12
C ILE A 121 34.43 -0.94 3.64
N MET A 122 33.17 -0.75 4.00
CA MET A 122 32.68 0.53 4.54
C MET A 122 33.40 0.92 5.84
N LYS A 123 33.65 -0.04 6.74
CA LYS A 123 34.42 0.20 7.97
C LYS A 123 35.87 0.54 7.68
N GLU A 124 36.52 -0.18 6.77
CA GLU A 124 37.92 0.07 6.36
C GLU A 124 38.07 1.43 5.66
N ALA A 125 37.02 1.89 4.98
CA ALA A 125 36.93 3.25 4.43
C ALA A 125 36.80 4.34 5.50
N GLY A 126 36.65 3.99 6.79
CA GLY A 126 36.65 4.90 7.95
C GLY A 126 35.26 5.29 8.47
N TYR A 127 34.16 4.77 7.90
CA TYR A 127 32.80 5.10 8.32
C TYR A 127 32.33 4.31 9.55
N LYS A 128 31.45 4.90 10.35
CA LYS A 128 30.63 4.19 11.33
C LYS A 128 29.60 3.36 10.58
N VAL A 129 29.66 2.04 10.66
CA VAL A 129 28.74 1.18 9.93
C VAL A 129 27.67 0.62 10.85
N TYR A 130 26.41 0.79 10.46
CA TYR A 130 25.21 0.23 11.09
C TYR A 130 24.70 -0.94 10.24
N VAL A 131 24.69 -2.13 10.79
CA VAL A 131 24.24 -3.34 10.10
C VAL A 131 22.73 -3.50 10.26
N GLN A 132 22.00 -3.57 9.15
CA GLN A 132 20.53 -3.54 9.09
C GLN A 132 19.97 -4.80 8.39
N PRO A 133 19.95 -5.99 9.04
CA PRO A 133 19.34 -7.17 8.46
C PRO A 133 17.82 -6.98 8.33
N VAL A 134 17.29 -7.13 7.11
CA VAL A 134 15.84 -7.04 6.85
C VAL A 134 15.11 -8.19 7.55
N ASP A 135 13.97 -7.88 8.20
CA ASP A 135 13.07 -8.84 8.81
C ASP A 135 13.77 -9.82 9.78
N ILE A 136 14.17 -9.28 10.94
CA ILE A 136 14.86 -10.06 11.98
C ILE A 136 14.03 -11.26 12.43
N MET A 137 12.70 -11.19 12.35
CA MET A 137 11.77 -12.27 12.69
C MET A 137 11.86 -13.47 11.73
N TYR A 138 12.45 -13.28 10.55
CA TYR A 138 12.62 -14.35 9.55
C TYR A 138 13.86 -15.23 9.81
N TYR A 139 14.75 -14.79 10.68
CA TYR A 139 15.95 -15.57 11.03
C TYR A 139 15.60 -16.63 12.09
N SER A 140 16.03 -17.88 11.87
CA SER A 140 16.12 -18.84 12.97
C SER A 140 17.19 -18.39 13.97
N ASP A 141 17.14 -18.90 15.20
CA ASP A 141 18.14 -18.55 16.21
C ASP A 141 19.56 -18.92 15.74
N SER A 142 19.72 -20.07 15.06
CA SER A 142 21.02 -20.50 14.50
C SER A 142 21.53 -19.55 13.41
N GLU A 143 20.67 -19.10 12.50
CA GLU A 143 21.05 -18.16 11.43
C GLU A 143 21.38 -16.77 11.98
N LEU A 144 20.65 -16.34 13.04
CA LEU A 144 20.93 -15.07 13.71
C LEU A 144 22.27 -15.14 14.46
N LEU A 145 22.56 -16.23 15.15
CA LEU A 145 23.84 -16.43 15.82
C LEU A 145 25.01 -16.53 14.83
N GLU A 146 24.82 -17.17 13.69
CA GLU A 146 25.80 -17.18 12.59
C GLU A 146 26.10 -15.77 12.10
N LEU A 147 25.06 -14.95 11.84
CA LEU A 147 25.22 -13.55 11.44
C LEU A 147 25.96 -12.74 12.50
N ILE A 148 25.57 -12.89 13.78
CA ILE A 148 26.23 -12.22 14.90
C ILE A 148 27.71 -12.58 15.01
N SER A 149 28.07 -13.83 14.74
CA SER A 149 29.46 -14.27 14.71
C SER A 149 30.28 -13.48 13.67
N TRP A 150 29.79 -13.32 12.44
CA TRP A 150 30.44 -12.53 11.41
C TRP A 150 30.49 -11.02 11.76
N VAL A 151 29.42 -10.52 12.35
CA VAL A 151 29.36 -9.13 12.83
C VAL A 151 30.40 -8.87 13.93
N ASN A 152 30.60 -9.84 14.83
CA ASN A 152 31.64 -9.75 15.87
C ASN A 152 33.06 -9.73 15.32
N GLU A 153 33.35 -10.45 14.25
CA GLU A 153 34.66 -10.43 13.57
C GLU A 153 34.97 -9.05 12.96
N ILE A 154 33.93 -8.38 12.43
CA ILE A 154 34.08 -7.08 11.78
C ILE A 154 34.09 -5.94 12.82
N GLU A 155 33.38 -6.09 13.93
CA GLU A 155 33.14 -5.06 14.95
C GLU A 155 32.63 -3.73 14.34
N PRO A 156 31.45 -3.71 13.64
CA PRO A 156 30.86 -2.48 13.14
C PRO A 156 30.39 -1.58 14.29
N TYR A 157 29.91 -0.38 13.99
CA TYR A 157 29.44 0.56 15.00
C TYR A 157 28.17 0.10 15.72
N ALA A 158 27.20 -0.45 14.94
CA ALA A 158 25.95 -0.96 15.50
C ALA A 158 25.40 -2.15 14.68
N PHE A 159 24.63 -2.99 15.36
CA PHE A 159 23.80 -4.05 14.78
C PHE A 159 22.35 -3.82 15.18
N SER A 160 21.44 -3.70 14.22
CA SER A 160 20.04 -3.37 14.46
C SER A 160 19.14 -4.60 14.32
N MET A 161 18.18 -4.71 15.24
CA MET A 161 17.03 -5.59 15.09
C MET A 161 15.94 -4.82 14.33
N VAL A 162 15.55 -5.34 13.15
CA VAL A 162 14.66 -4.62 12.22
C VAL A 162 13.34 -5.37 12.07
N ASP A 163 12.27 -4.77 12.59
CA ASP A 163 10.88 -5.19 12.37
C ASP A 163 10.35 -4.56 11.08
N THR A 164 10.74 -5.14 9.95
CA THR A 164 10.50 -4.60 8.61
C THR A 164 9.01 -4.49 8.26
N PHE A 165 8.19 -5.39 8.81
CA PHE A 165 6.77 -5.47 8.47
C PHE A 165 5.84 -4.94 9.56
N GLY A 166 6.41 -4.40 10.65
CA GLY A 166 5.63 -3.92 11.79
C GLY A 166 4.73 -5.01 12.38
N SER A 167 5.26 -6.23 12.45
CA SER A 167 4.57 -7.45 12.86
C SER A 167 5.01 -8.00 14.21
N MET A 168 6.00 -7.37 14.83
CA MET A 168 6.55 -7.77 16.13
C MET A 168 5.58 -7.46 17.27
N TYR A 169 5.50 -8.35 18.23
CA TYR A 169 4.86 -8.16 19.54
C TYR A 169 5.92 -7.94 20.63
N VAL A 170 5.48 -7.58 21.83
CA VAL A 170 6.38 -7.31 22.97
C VAL A 170 7.17 -8.55 23.39
N ASP A 171 6.58 -9.71 23.36
CA ASP A 171 7.23 -10.99 23.69
C ASP A 171 8.32 -11.37 22.65
N ASP A 172 8.17 -10.97 21.39
CA ASP A 172 9.20 -11.17 20.37
C ASP A 172 10.49 -10.40 20.72
N ILE A 173 10.39 -9.10 21.05
CA ILE A 173 11.57 -8.33 21.45
C ILE A 173 12.16 -8.83 22.76
N GLN A 174 11.33 -9.29 23.70
CA GLN A 174 11.78 -9.89 24.97
C GLN A 174 12.54 -11.20 24.74
N ARG A 175 12.25 -11.94 23.68
CA ARG A 175 12.98 -13.15 23.25
C ARG A 175 14.27 -12.82 22.49
N ILE A 176 14.20 -11.91 21.51
CA ILE A 176 15.32 -11.62 20.59
C ILE A 176 16.39 -10.79 21.26
N PHE A 177 16.00 -9.82 22.10
CA PHE A 177 16.96 -8.92 22.78
C PHE A 177 18.02 -9.69 23.58
N PRO A 178 17.71 -10.61 24.51
CA PRO A 178 18.73 -11.36 25.25
C PRO A 178 19.58 -12.24 24.34
N LEU A 179 18.98 -12.86 23.30
CA LEU A 179 19.74 -13.66 22.34
C LEU A 179 20.83 -12.83 21.65
N VAL A 180 20.49 -11.65 21.17
CA VAL A 180 21.45 -10.73 20.54
C VAL A 180 22.42 -10.17 21.59
N ASN A 181 21.93 -9.70 22.73
CA ASN A 181 22.76 -9.04 23.75
C ASN A 181 23.85 -9.96 24.32
N HIS A 182 23.57 -11.25 24.53
CA HIS A 182 24.54 -12.17 25.10
C HIS A 182 25.60 -12.64 24.09
N ASN A 183 25.29 -12.61 22.80
CA ASN A 183 26.17 -13.14 21.76
C ASN A 183 26.91 -12.04 20.95
N LEU A 184 26.39 -10.81 20.93
CA LEU A 184 27.01 -9.67 20.24
C LEU A 184 28.14 -9.08 21.10
N SER A 185 29.29 -8.77 20.51
CA SER A 185 30.42 -8.09 21.19
C SER A 185 29.95 -6.84 21.94
N PRO A 186 30.39 -6.62 23.20
CA PRO A 186 29.96 -5.45 24.00
C PRO A 186 30.42 -4.11 23.40
N LYS A 187 31.37 -4.11 22.49
CA LYS A 187 31.84 -2.93 21.76
C LYS A 187 30.84 -2.44 20.71
N ILE A 188 29.97 -3.33 20.22
CA ILE A 188 28.98 -3.04 19.17
C ILE A 188 27.70 -2.56 19.83
N LYS A 189 27.14 -1.45 19.38
CA LYS A 189 25.83 -0.96 19.83
C LYS A 189 24.72 -1.85 19.29
N MET A 190 23.61 -1.95 20.01
CA MET A 190 22.39 -2.53 19.49
C MET A 190 21.45 -1.45 18.98
N GLY A 191 20.90 -1.63 17.78
CA GLY A 191 19.87 -0.80 17.20
C GLY A 191 18.51 -1.49 17.24
N PHE A 192 17.45 -0.68 17.18
CA PHE A 192 16.10 -1.15 16.98
C PHE A 192 15.35 -0.24 16.00
N HIS A 193 14.81 -0.84 14.94
CA HIS A 193 14.00 -0.17 13.93
C HIS A 193 12.67 -0.93 13.78
N SER A 194 11.54 -0.23 13.90
CA SER A 194 10.23 -0.88 13.86
C SER A 194 9.23 -0.07 13.06
N HIS A 195 8.57 -0.77 12.10
CA HIS A 195 7.36 -0.26 11.46
C HIS A 195 6.13 -0.42 12.36
N ASN A 196 5.04 0.28 12.04
CA ASN A 196 3.90 0.49 12.94
C ASN A 196 2.59 -0.16 12.48
N ASN A 197 2.63 -1.21 11.66
CA ASN A 197 1.43 -1.82 11.08
C ASN A 197 0.48 -2.40 12.14
N LEU A 198 1.00 -2.94 13.24
CA LEU A 198 0.22 -3.40 14.40
C LEU A 198 -0.01 -2.32 15.46
N GLN A 199 0.43 -1.07 15.25
CA GLN A 199 0.38 0.05 16.19
C GLN A 199 1.16 -0.20 17.50
N LEU A 200 2.20 -1.05 17.46
CA LEU A 200 3.00 -1.43 18.61
C LEU A 200 4.42 -0.86 18.59
N SER A 201 4.85 -0.20 17.49
CA SER A 201 6.25 0.22 17.31
C SER A 201 6.80 1.05 18.46
N ALA A 202 6.04 2.05 18.94
CA ALA A 202 6.46 2.89 20.08
C ALA A 202 6.53 2.09 21.39
N ALA A 203 5.59 1.18 21.64
CA ALA A 203 5.58 0.34 22.83
C ALA A 203 6.78 -0.62 22.85
N ILE A 204 7.07 -1.25 21.70
CA ILE A 204 8.20 -2.19 21.58
C ILE A 204 9.53 -1.44 21.66
N ALA A 205 9.63 -0.23 21.07
CA ALA A 205 10.81 0.61 21.21
C ALA A 205 11.06 1.01 22.67
N GLN A 206 10.01 1.33 23.44
CA GLN A 206 10.13 1.58 24.87
C GLN A 206 10.55 0.32 25.64
N GLU A 207 10.02 -0.86 25.30
CA GLU A 207 10.43 -2.12 25.90
C GLU A 207 11.90 -2.46 25.58
N PHE A 208 12.35 -2.24 24.34
CA PHE A 208 13.76 -2.35 23.96
C PHE A 208 14.67 -1.47 24.83
N VAL A 209 14.26 -0.22 25.07
CA VAL A 209 14.98 0.70 25.97
C VAL A 209 15.01 0.15 27.40
N LYS A 210 13.87 -0.34 27.91
CA LYS A 210 13.80 -0.96 29.26
C LYS A 210 14.73 -2.17 29.40
N LEU A 211 14.70 -3.08 28.43
CA LEU A 211 15.59 -4.24 28.40
C LEU A 211 17.06 -3.82 28.38
N SER A 212 17.42 -2.75 27.67
CA SER A 212 18.79 -2.23 27.63
C SER A 212 19.25 -1.67 28.98
N SER A 213 18.34 -1.28 29.89
CA SER A 213 18.71 -0.81 31.23
C SER A 213 19.32 -1.89 32.10
N THR A 214 19.07 -3.16 31.78
CA THR A 214 19.63 -4.33 32.48
C THR A 214 21.08 -4.65 32.10
N CYS A 215 21.65 -3.95 31.11
CA CYS A 215 23.02 -4.16 30.62
C CYS A 215 23.77 -2.84 30.43
N ALA A 216 25.09 -2.92 30.29
CA ALA A 216 25.94 -1.73 30.05
C ALA A 216 25.99 -1.29 28.56
N ARG A 217 25.35 -2.01 27.67
CA ARG A 217 25.39 -1.80 26.22
C ARG A 217 24.76 -0.45 25.84
N LYS A 218 25.41 0.24 24.91
CA LYS A 218 24.84 1.42 24.25
C LYS A 218 23.86 0.99 23.18
N ILE A 219 22.75 1.70 23.05
CA ILE A 219 21.70 1.40 22.10
C ILE A 219 21.34 2.59 21.21
N VAL A 220 20.74 2.29 20.06
CA VAL A 220 20.19 3.26 19.11
C VAL A 220 18.74 2.87 18.82
N VAL A 221 17.81 3.83 18.96
CA VAL A 221 16.40 3.66 18.64
C VAL A 221 16.07 4.48 17.41
N ASP A 222 15.57 3.82 16.37
CA ASP A 222 15.18 4.50 15.14
C ASP A 222 13.76 5.06 15.27
N GLY A 223 13.54 6.23 14.70
CA GLY A 223 12.24 6.86 14.58
C GLY A 223 12.14 7.74 13.33
N THR A 224 10.94 8.21 13.05
CA THR A 224 10.66 9.22 12.03
C THR A 224 9.73 10.27 12.61
N ILE A 225 9.81 11.50 12.13
CA ILE A 225 8.89 12.56 12.55
C ILE A 225 7.47 12.20 12.17
N CYS A 226 6.54 12.30 13.12
CA CYS A 226 5.14 11.88 13.00
C CYS A 226 4.97 10.42 12.56
N GLY A 227 5.97 9.58 12.77
CA GLY A 227 5.96 8.20 12.31
C GLY A 227 5.93 8.04 10.79
N MET A 228 6.40 9.03 10.02
CA MET A 228 6.34 9.01 8.55
C MET A 228 7.02 7.78 7.97
N GLY A 229 6.33 7.03 7.10
CA GLY A 229 6.87 5.84 6.45
C GLY A 229 5.82 5.01 5.74
N ARG A 230 6.26 3.97 5.03
CA ARG A 230 5.35 3.06 4.30
C ARG A 230 4.35 2.38 5.24
N GLY A 231 3.16 2.10 4.71
CA GLY A 231 2.11 1.44 5.49
C GLY A 231 1.60 2.32 6.62
N ALA A 232 1.52 1.76 7.81
CA ALA A 232 1.17 2.52 9.01
C ALA A 232 2.32 3.38 9.58
N GLY A 233 3.47 3.41 8.88
CA GLY A 233 4.64 4.22 9.23
C GLY A 233 5.60 3.51 10.18
N ASN A 234 6.31 4.31 10.99
CA ASN A 234 7.38 3.90 11.89
C ASN A 234 7.09 4.33 13.34
N THR A 235 8.02 4.04 14.24
CA THR A 235 8.08 4.67 15.57
C THR A 235 8.23 6.18 15.41
N CYS A 236 7.46 6.98 16.16
CA CYS A 236 7.57 8.44 16.11
C CYS A 236 8.78 8.93 16.88
N THR A 237 9.65 9.72 16.26
CA THR A 237 10.84 10.33 16.88
C THR A 237 10.45 11.17 18.11
N GLU A 238 9.42 12.00 17.99
CA GLU A 238 8.95 12.87 19.08
C GLU A 238 8.43 12.07 20.29
N LEU A 239 7.79 10.91 20.07
CA LEU A 239 7.31 10.06 21.17
C LEU A 239 8.47 9.41 21.94
N ILE A 240 9.50 8.96 21.23
CA ILE A 240 10.69 8.38 21.86
C ILE A 240 11.51 9.47 22.55
N ALA A 241 11.65 10.66 21.96
CA ALA A 241 12.33 11.80 22.58
C ALA A 241 11.68 12.19 23.92
N GLU A 242 10.35 12.35 23.94
CA GLU A 242 9.60 12.64 25.16
C GLU A 242 9.73 11.53 26.21
N PHE A 243 9.64 10.26 25.81
CA PHE A 243 9.83 9.12 26.71
C PHE A 243 11.23 9.12 27.34
N LEU A 244 12.28 9.37 26.54
CA LEU A 244 13.65 9.41 27.04
C LEU A 244 13.89 10.61 27.94
N ASN A 245 13.36 11.79 27.60
CA ASN A 245 13.41 12.97 28.45
C ASN A 245 12.79 12.71 29.84
N LYS A 246 11.61 12.10 29.85
CA LYS A 246 10.86 11.83 31.10
C LYS A 246 11.46 10.71 31.96
N LYS A 247 12.01 9.68 31.34
CA LYS A 247 12.35 8.43 32.07
C LYS A 247 13.86 8.14 32.13
N TYR A 248 14.68 8.72 31.25
CA TYR A 248 16.09 8.35 31.07
C TYR A 248 17.03 9.55 31.01
N ALA A 249 16.61 10.69 31.56
CA ALA A 249 17.39 11.95 31.55
C ALA A 249 17.88 12.34 30.14
N GLY A 250 17.00 12.15 29.14
CA GLY A 250 17.21 12.69 27.78
C GLY A 250 17.28 14.20 27.82
N ASP A 251 17.84 14.80 26.78
CA ASP A 251 18.01 16.26 26.63
C ASP A 251 17.56 16.71 25.22
N TYR A 252 16.58 16.00 24.64
CA TYR A 252 16.01 16.35 23.35
C TYR A 252 15.11 17.59 23.48
N ASP A 253 15.29 18.55 22.59
CA ASP A 253 14.50 19.78 22.59
C ASP A 253 13.14 19.53 21.91
N MET A 254 12.10 19.41 22.73
CA MET A 254 10.74 19.12 22.24
C MET A 254 10.12 20.29 21.49
N ASP A 255 10.44 21.53 21.87
CA ASP A 255 9.89 22.72 21.19
C ASP A 255 10.42 22.80 19.75
N VAL A 256 11.71 22.50 19.56
CA VAL A 256 12.31 22.44 18.21
C VAL A 256 11.73 21.29 17.37
N LEU A 257 11.43 20.14 17.98
CA LEU A 257 10.75 19.04 17.28
C LEU A 257 9.31 19.42 16.87
N LEU A 258 8.58 20.11 17.73
CA LEU A 258 7.23 20.59 17.42
C LEU A 258 7.27 21.67 16.32
N ASP A 259 8.20 22.61 16.37
CA ASP A 259 8.44 23.56 15.27
C ASP A 259 8.71 22.85 13.94
N LEU A 260 9.55 21.78 13.95
CA LEU A 260 9.82 21.00 12.74
C LEU A 260 8.52 20.41 12.18
N ILE A 261 7.68 19.85 13.06
CA ILE A 261 6.39 19.27 12.70
C ILE A 261 5.50 20.34 12.06
N ASP A 262 5.34 21.48 12.72
CA ASP A 262 4.43 22.53 12.26
C ASP A 262 4.88 23.17 10.93
N ILE A 263 6.19 23.26 10.69
CA ILE A 263 6.74 23.89 9.48
C ILE A 263 6.69 22.96 8.26
N TYR A 264 7.02 21.68 8.42
CA TYR A 264 7.27 20.81 7.26
C TYR A 264 6.19 19.72 7.06
N MET A 265 5.60 19.19 8.14
CA MET A 265 4.71 18.04 8.01
C MET A 265 3.34 18.36 7.37
N PRO A 266 2.74 19.55 7.51
CA PRO A 266 1.46 19.85 6.86
C PRO A 266 1.53 19.78 5.33
N GLU A 267 2.59 20.33 4.71
CA GLU A 267 2.78 20.25 3.25
C GLU A 267 3.02 18.80 2.79
N ILE A 268 3.81 18.05 3.55
CA ILE A 268 4.08 16.64 3.25
C ILE A 268 2.79 15.81 3.33
N ARG A 269 1.95 16.03 4.35
CA ARG A 269 0.67 15.33 4.51
C ARG A 269 -0.36 15.64 3.42
N GLN A 270 -0.24 16.79 2.75
CA GLN A 270 -1.08 17.09 1.58
C GLN A 270 -0.69 16.23 0.36
N LYS A 271 0.58 15.83 0.26
CA LYS A 271 1.11 15.05 -0.88
C LYS A 271 0.98 13.54 -0.68
N CYS A 272 1.07 13.07 0.56
CA CYS A 272 1.01 11.65 0.88
C CYS A 272 0.40 11.39 2.26
N SER A 273 -0.08 10.17 2.45
CA SER A 273 -0.70 9.73 3.71
C SER A 273 0.00 8.49 4.26
N TRP A 274 0.06 8.39 5.57
CA TRP A 274 0.49 7.21 6.32
C TRP A 274 -0.25 7.15 7.65
N GLY A 275 -0.17 6.02 8.31
CA GLY A 275 -0.81 5.80 9.59
C GLY A 275 -1.70 4.55 9.58
N TYR A 276 -2.41 4.34 10.67
CA TYR A 276 -3.26 3.17 10.83
C TYR A 276 -4.34 3.06 9.76
N SER A 277 -4.44 1.86 9.19
CA SER A 277 -5.59 1.46 8.38
C SER A 277 -5.76 -0.06 8.47
N ILE A 278 -6.97 -0.56 8.24
CA ILE A 278 -7.24 -1.99 8.26
C ILE A 278 -6.38 -2.77 7.23
N PRO A 279 -6.16 -2.29 6.01
CA PRO A 279 -5.22 -2.92 5.09
C PRO A 279 -3.80 -3.10 5.66
N PHE A 280 -3.25 -2.09 6.32
CA PHE A 280 -1.91 -2.20 6.91
C PHE A 280 -1.89 -3.08 8.17
N LEU A 281 -2.99 -3.14 8.95
CA LEU A 281 -3.16 -4.15 9.97
C LEU A 281 -3.04 -5.57 9.37
N ILE A 282 -3.68 -5.83 8.23
CA ILE A 282 -3.60 -7.13 7.54
C ILE A 282 -2.14 -7.42 7.11
N ALA A 283 -1.40 -6.42 6.61
CA ALA A 283 0.03 -6.59 6.31
C ALA A 283 0.82 -7.03 7.55
N GLY A 284 0.62 -6.36 8.69
CA GLY A 284 1.26 -6.72 9.98
C GLY A 284 0.87 -8.11 10.47
N MET A 285 -0.42 -8.45 10.46
CA MET A 285 -0.93 -9.77 10.88
C MET A 285 -0.28 -10.94 10.16
N TYR A 286 0.03 -10.78 8.88
CA TYR A 286 0.57 -11.84 8.04
C TYR A 286 2.06 -11.68 7.70
N ASN A 287 2.74 -10.72 8.31
CA ASN A 287 4.15 -10.42 8.01
C ASN A 287 4.37 -10.23 6.49
N ALA A 288 3.47 -9.44 5.88
CA ALA A 288 3.39 -9.25 4.44
C ALA A 288 3.90 -7.87 4.02
N HIS A 289 4.54 -7.82 2.85
CA HIS A 289 4.98 -6.55 2.28
C HIS A 289 3.78 -5.65 1.95
N VAL A 290 3.82 -4.38 2.38
CA VAL A 290 2.71 -3.43 2.20
C VAL A 290 2.34 -3.20 0.73
N HIS A 291 3.26 -3.38 -0.22
CA HIS A 291 2.97 -3.30 -1.65
C HIS A 291 1.98 -4.37 -2.14
N ASN A 292 1.93 -5.55 -1.51
CA ASN A 292 0.90 -6.54 -1.81
C ASN A 292 -0.49 -6.01 -1.47
N ILE A 293 -0.59 -5.30 -0.35
CA ILE A 293 -1.82 -4.68 0.10
C ILE A 293 -2.23 -3.53 -0.83
N SER A 294 -1.29 -2.62 -1.13
CA SER A 294 -1.54 -1.50 -2.05
C SER A 294 -1.99 -2.01 -3.42
N TYR A 295 -1.32 -3.03 -3.97
CA TYR A 295 -1.70 -3.64 -5.24
C TYR A 295 -3.15 -4.16 -5.24
N LEU A 296 -3.57 -4.84 -4.17
CA LEU A 296 -4.94 -5.36 -4.04
C LEU A 296 -5.96 -4.22 -3.92
N LEU A 297 -5.61 -3.15 -3.17
CA LEU A 297 -6.49 -1.97 -3.01
C LEU A 297 -6.66 -1.19 -4.31
N ASP A 298 -5.56 -0.97 -5.03
CA ASP A 298 -5.55 -0.15 -6.23
C ASP A 298 -6.23 -0.85 -7.40
N LYS A 299 -6.05 -2.18 -7.47
CA LYS A 299 -6.49 -2.98 -8.61
C LYS A 299 -7.89 -3.58 -8.46
N TYR A 300 -8.21 -4.01 -7.25
CA TYR A 300 -9.44 -4.74 -6.99
C TYR A 300 -10.24 -4.03 -5.91
N ASN A 301 -11.50 -3.80 -6.15
CA ASN A 301 -12.39 -3.18 -5.17
C ASN A 301 -12.80 -4.21 -4.09
N LEU A 302 -11.78 -4.70 -3.36
CA LEU A 302 -11.93 -5.73 -2.34
C LEU A 302 -12.39 -5.13 -1.01
N ASP A 303 -13.28 -5.85 -0.32
CA ASP A 303 -13.48 -5.65 1.10
C ASP A 303 -12.30 -6.21 1.92
N THR A 304 -12.17 -5.76 3.16
CA THR A 304 -11.05 -6.13 4.04
C THR A 304 -11.03 -7.62 4.40
N LYS A 305 -12.17 -8.28 4.44
CA LYS A 305 -12.28 -9.72 4.70
C LYS A 305 -11.67 -10.53 3.55
N ASN A 306 -12.07 -10.23 2.33
CA ASN A 306 -11.52 -10.89 1.14
C ASN A 306 -10.02 -10.60 0.99
N MET A 307 -9.59 -9.35 1.22
CA MET A 307 -8.17 -9.00 1.25
C MET A 307 -7.37 -9.86 2.23
N ARG A 308 -7.85 -9.99 3.47
CA ARG A 308 -7.24 -10.84 4.50
C ARG A 308 -7.11 -12.29 4.02
N GLN A 309 -8.19 -12.86 3.47
CA GLN A 309 -8.23 -14.24 3.00
C GLN A 309 -7.29 -14.48 1.80
N ILE A 310 -7.12 -13.49 0.93
CA ILE A 310 -6.18 -13.56 -0.20
C ILE A 310 -4.74 -13.55 0.32
N ILE A 311 -4.39 -12.60 1.21
CA ILE A 311 -3.04 -12.52 1.77
C ILE A 311 -2.69 -13.78 2.58
N GLU A 312 -3.65 -14.35 3.29
CA GLU A 312 -3.47 -15.62 4.03
C GLU A 312 -3.09 -16.80 3.11
N LYS A 313 -3.62 -16.85 1.90
CA LYS A 313 -3.32 -17.89 0.89
C LYS A 313 -1.95 -17.71 0.23
N VAL A 314 -1.38 -16.51 0.24
CA VAL A 314 -0.04 -16.28 -0.29
C VAL A 314 0.98 -17.01 0.58
N ASP A 315 1.91 -17.71 -0.05
CA ASP A 315 3.00 -18.40 0.66
C ASP A 315 3.76 -17.44 1.59
N PRO A 316 4.10 -17.84 2.84
CA PRO A 316 4.76 -16.98 3.82
C PRO A 316 6.07 -16.34 3.37
N ILE A 317 6.83 -16.96 2.48
CA ILE A 317 8.07 -16.42 1.94
C ILE A 317 7.75 -15.43 0.81
N THR A 318 6.80 -15.80 -0.06
CA THR A 318 6.39 -15.00 -1.21
C THR A 318 5.72 -13.70 -0.79
N ARG A 319 4.88 -13.68 0.25
CA ARG A 319 4.20 -12.46 0.73
C ARG A 319 5.14 -11.41 1.33
N LYS A 320 6.37 -11.78 1.67
CA LYS A 320 7.43 -10.83 2.09
C LYS A 320 8.07 -10.09 0.92
N LYS A 321 7.85 -10.57 -0.30
CA LYS A 321 8.21 -9.93 -1.57
C LYS A 321 6.93 -9.41 -2.21
N TYR A 322 7.04 -8.79 -3.37
CA TYR A 322 5.88 -8.42 -4.20
C TYR A 322 6.01 -9.10 -5.57
N ASP A 323 5.17 -10.11 -5.75
CA ASP A 323 4.97 -10.85 -6.99
C ASP A 323 3.51 -10.66 -7.42
N TYR A 324 3.29 -9.63 -8.23
CA TYR A 324 1.95 -9.20 -8.62
C TYR A 324 1.23 -10.22 -9.51
N GLU A 325 1.96 -10.99 -10.31
CA GLU A 325 1.34 -12.02 -11.15
C GLU A 325 0.84 -13.19 -10.30
N ASN A 326 1.61 -13.63 -9.33
CA ASN A 326 1.17 -14.64 -8.37
C ASN A 326 -0.01 -14.14 -7.52
N LEU A 327 0.05 -12.89 -7.06
CA LEU A 327 -1.03 -12.30 -6.28
C LEU A 327 -2.33 -12.18 -7.08
N LYS A 328 -2.23 -11.81 -8.37
CA LYS A 328 -3.36 -11.79 -9.31
C LYS A 328 -3.96 -13.19 -9.49
N LYS A 329 -3.12 -14.21 -9.63
CA LYS A 329 -3.57 -15.60 -9.75
C LYS A 329 -4.35 -16.03 -8.52
N ILE A 330 -3.81 -15.80 -7.32
CA ILE A 330 -4.47 -16.13 -6.05
C ILE A 330 -5.79 -15.35 -5.89
N TYR A 331 -5.82 -14.06 -6.29
CA TYR A 331 -7.05 -13.28 -6.32
C TYR A 331 -8.12 -13.94 -7.20
N ILE A 332 -7.77 -14.26 -8.46
CA ILE A 332 -8.68 -14.89 -9.40
C ILE A 332 -9.20 -16.22 -8.83
N GLU A 333 -8.33 -17.08 -8.32
CA GLU A 333 -8.71 -18.34 -7.70
C GLU A 333 -9.62 -18.13 -6.47
N HIS A 334 -9.40 -17.07 -5.72
CA HIS A 334 -10.21 -16.74 -4.53
C HIS A 334 -11.63 -16.31 -4.88
N VAL A 335 -11.76 -15.44 -5.90
CA VAL A 335 -13.08 -14.93 -6.33
C VAL A 335 -13.82 -15.88 -7.28
N SER A 336 -13.11 -16.85 -7.85
CA SER A 336 -13.59 -17.81 -8.83
C SER A 336 -14.13 -19.08 -8.18
N LYS A 337 -15.01 -18.92 -7.21
CA LYS A 337 -15.72 -20.05 -6.64
C LYS A 337 -16.62 -20.67 -7.72
N SER A 338 -16.28 -21.88 -8.19
CA SER A 338 -17.14 -22.60 -9.13
C SER A 338 -18.38 -23.09 -8.39
N ILE A 339 -19.54 -22.80 -8.97
CA ILE A 339 -20.85 -23.25 -8.51
C ILE A 339 -21.59 -23.92 -9.66
N ASP A 340 -22.54 -24.77 -9.36
CA ASP A 340 -23.51 -25.24 -10.38
C ASP A 340 -24.58 -24.16 -10.58
N ASP A 341 -24.44 -23.37 -11.64
CA ASP A 341 -25.35 -22.28 -11.99
C ASP A 341 -26.37 -22.67 -13.08
N THR A 342 -26.46 -23.96 -13.45
CA THR A 342 -27.30 -24.45 -14.53
C THR A 342 -28.78 -24.01 -14.38
N ASN A 343 -29.34 -24.21 -13.19
CA ASN A 343 -30.73 -23.81 -12.91
C ASN A 343 -30.91 -22.29 -12.95
N ALA A 344 -29.96 -21.52 -12.38
CA ALA A 344 -29.99 -20.04 -12.40
C ALA A 344 -29.94 -19.53 -13.84
N MET A 345 -29.06 -20.09 -14.67
CA MET A 345 -28.94 -19.75 -16.10
C MET A 345 -30.20 -20.04 -16.90
N ASP A 346 -30.86 -21.16 -16.63
CA ASP A 346 -32.12 -21.49 -17.28
C ASP A 346 -33.26 -20.52 -16.90
N ILE A 347 -33.32 -20.11 -15.62
CA ILE A 347 -34.29 -19.12 -15.16
C ILE A 347 -34.01 -17.75 -15.78
N ILE A 348 -32.75 -17.31 -15.78
CA ILE A 348 -32.32 -16.04 -16.39
C ILE A 348 -32.68 -16.03 -17.87
N ARG A 349 -32.35 -17.11 -18.62
CA ARG A 349 -32.67 -17.23 -20.03
C ARG A 349 -34.18 -17.11 -20.28
N LYS A 350 -35.02 -17.82 -19.52
CA LYS A 350 -36.49 -17.76 -19.65
C LYS A 350 -37.04 -16.37 -19.35
N LYS A 351 -36.47 -15.65 -18.41
CA LYS A 351 -36.89 -14.29 -18.04
C LYS A 351 -36.53 -13.25 -19.09
N LEU A 352 -35.36 -13.37 -19.72
CA LEU A 352 -34.78 -12.33 -20.57
C LEU A 352 -34.91 -12.56 -22.06
N LEU A 353 -34.98 -13.82 -22.53
CA LEU A 353 -35.02 -14.11 -23.96
C LEU A 353 -36.31 -13.57 -24.60
N GLY A 354 -36.17 -12.89 -25.74
CA GLY A 354 -37.27 -12.26 -26.46
C GLY A 354 -37.77 -10.93 -25.84
N LYS A 355 -37.16 -10.43 -24.81
CA LYS A 355 -37.47 -9.10 -24.22
C LYS A 355 -36.55 -8.03 -24.78
N LYS A 356 -37.05 -6.82 -24.89
CA LYS A 356 -36.19 -5.62 -25.00
C LYS A 356 -35.57 -5.35 -23.64
N ILE A 357 -34.27 -5.12 -23.59
CA ILE A 357 -33.52 -4.97 -22.33
C ILE A 357 -32.94 -3.57 -22.25
N LEU A 358 -33.16 -2.92 -21.11
CA LEU A 358 -32.53 -1.65 -20.72
C LEU A 358 -31.62 -1.91 -19.52
N LEU A 359 -30.33 -1.70 -19.70
CA LEU A 359 -29.32 -1.74 -18.64
C LEU A 359 -29.18 -0.35 -18.02
N VAL A 360 -29.24 -0.26 -16.70
CA VAL A 360 -29.06 1.00 -15.97
C VAL A 360 -27.85 0.88 -15.08
N ALA A 361 -26.76 1.51 -15.49
CA ALA A 361 -25.52 1.61 -14.73
C ALA A 361 -25.54 2.85 -13.80
N PRO A 362 -24.66 2.91 -12.77
CA PRO A 362 -24.76 3.90 -11.71
C PRO A 362 -24.23 5.30 -12.05
N GLY A 363 -23.88 5.59 -13.30
CA GLY A 363 -23.39 6.89 -13.73
C GLY A 363 -24.44 8.00 -13.58
N LYS A 364 -23.99 9.22 -13.31
CA LYS A 364 -24.85 10.36 -13.02
C LYS A 364 -25.79 10.76 -14.16
N ASN A 365 -25.40 10.50 -15.43
CA ASN A 365 -26.23 10.82 -16.58
C ASN A 365 -27.52 10.01 -16.60
N GLY A 366 -27.57 8.84 -15.94
CA GLY A 366 -28.79 8.08 -15.75
C GLY A 366 -29.88 8.89 -15.03
N GLU A 367 -29.51 9.61 -13.97
CA GLU A 367 -30.43 10.47 -13.21
C GLU A 367 -30.69 11.80 -13.92
N ILE A 368 -29.63 12.46 -14.44
CA ILE A 368 -29.73 13.76 -15.13
C ILE A 368 -30.62 13.66 -16.38
N GLN A 369 -30.53 12.57 -17.12
CA GLN A 369 -31.25 12.35 -18.38
C GLN A 369 -32.38 11.29 -18.23
N LYS A 370 -32.96 11.18 -17.05
CA LYS A 370 -34.01 10.19 -16.73
C LYS A 370 -35.18 10.22 -17.70
N GLU A 371 -35.51 11.38 -18.26
CA GLU A 371 -36.59 11.53 -19.23
C GLU A 371 -36.37 10.68 -20.50
N LYS A 372 -35.11 10.55 -20.94
CA LYS A 372 -34.75 9.65 -22.06
C LYS A 372 -35.00 8.19 -21.71
N ILE A 373 -34.69 7.80 -20.46
CA ILE A 373 -34.94 6.44 -19.94
C ILE A 373 -36.42 6.15 -19.88
N ASP A 374 -37.23 7.09 -19.33
CA ASP A 374 -38.69 6.98 -19.24
C ASP A 374 -39.33 6.88 -20.63
N LEU A 375 -38.85 7.68 -21.59
CA LEU A 375 -39.34 7.62 -22.99
C LEU A 375 -39.03 6.27 -23.60
N TYR A 376 -37.80 5.80 -23.54
CA TYR A 376 -37.39 4.52 -24.08
C TYR A 376 -38.19 3.36 -23.47
N GLN A 377 -38.41 3.38 -22.16
CA GLN A 377 -39.16 2.35 -21.45
C GLN A 377 -40.66 2.34 -21.89
N LYS A 378 -41.27 3.51 -22.05
CA LYS A 378 -42.66 3.64 -22.53
C LYS A 378 -42.84 3.14 -23.98
N GLU A 379 -41.91 3.48 -24.85
CA GLU A 379 -41.98 3.09 -26.28
C GLU A 379 -41.70 1.60 -26.50
N HIS A 380 -40.79 1.00 -25.73
CA HIS A 380 -40.31 -0.35 -25.98
C HIS A 380 -40.77 -1.37 -24.95
N HIS A 381 -41.42 -0.98 -23.85
CA HIS A 381 -41.78 -1.85 -22.73
C HIS A 381 -40.59 -2.71 -22.26
N ALA A 382 -39.39 -2.05 -22.19
CA ALA A 382 -38.13 -2.71 -21.91
C ALA A 382 -38.05 -3.23 -20.47
N LEU A 383 -37.52 -4.44 -20.29
CA LEU A 383 -37.16 -4.97 -18.99
C LEU A 383 -35.89 -4.24 -18.48
N VAL A 384 -35.97 -3.68 -17.29
CA VAL A 384 -34.90 -2.88 -16.70
C VAL A 384 -34.03 -3.74 -15.80
N ILE A 385 -32.71 -3.74 -16.07
CA ILE A 385 -31.71 -4.40 -15.23
C ILE A 385 -30.78 -3.33 -14.68
N SER A 386 -30.80 -3.10 -13.37
CA SER A 386 -29.84 -2.21 -12.71
C SER A 386 -28.52 -2.93 -12.40
N ILE A 387 -27.40 -2.19 -12.41
CA ILE A 387 -26.05 -2.75 -12.31
C ILE A 387 -25.33 -2.18 -11.09
N ASN A 388 -25.09 -3.01 -10.08
CA ASN A 388 -24.38 -2.66 -8.85
C ASN A 388 -25.02 -1.51 -8.03
N PHE A 389 -26.31 -1.24 -8.20
CA PHE A 389 -27.08 -0.31 -7.37
C PHE A 389 -28.60 -0.50 -7.63
N ILE A 390 -29.43 0.15 -6.84
CA ILE A 390 -30.88 0.28 -7.09
C ILE A 390 -31.17 1.76 -7.35
N PRO A 391 -31.52 2.15 -8.58
CA PRO A 391 -31.82 3.54 -8.92
C PRO A 391 -33.11 4.01 -8.26
N SER A 392 -33.14 5.31 -7.87
CA SER A 392 -34.35 5.98 -7.35
C SER A 392 -35.22 6.56 -8.47
N PHE A 393 -34.66 6.75 -9.68
CA PHE A 393 -35.28 7.45 -10.81
C PHE A 393 -35.97 6.49 -11.81
N VAL A 394 -35.74 5.20 -11.71
CA VAL A 394 -36.44 4.15 -12.48
C VAL A 394 -36.53 2.88 -11.63
N THR A 395 -37.65 2.14 -11.76
CA THR A 395 -37.84 0.88 -11.02
C THR A 395 -37.23 -0.26 -11.82
N PRO A 396 -36.20 -0.96 -11.31
CA PRO A 396 -35.67 -2.13 -12.00
C PRO A 396 -36.56 -3.37 -11.82
N ASP A 397 -36.60 -4.22 -12.83
CA ASP A 397 -37.22 -5.56 -12.76
C ASP A 397 -36.24 -6.57 -12.16
N ILE A 398 -34.94 -6.38 -12.42
CA ILE A 398 -33.85 -7.22 -11.95
C ILE A 398 -32.69 -6.32 -11.52
N ALA A 399 -31.98 -6.70 -10.46
CA ALA A 399 -30.72 -6.08 -10.08
C ALA A 399 -29.55 -7.06 -10.25
N TYR A 400 -28.52 -6.63 -10.95
CA TYR A 400 -27.26 -7.38 -11.12
C TYR A 400 -26.17 -6.84 -10.20
N PHE A 401 -25.52 -7.72 -9.44
CA PHE A 401 -24.39 -7.33 -8.59
C PHE A 401 -23.21 -8.28 -8.81
N SER A 402 -22.05 -7.68 -9.04
CA SER A 402 -20.74 -8.35 -9.10
C SER A 402 -19.77 -7.88 -8.02
N ASN A 403 -20.25 -7.05 -7.09
CA ASN A 403 -19.45 -6.46 -6.03
C ASN A 403 -20.21 -6.46 -4.71
N TYR A 404 -19.63 -7.07 -3.66
CA TYR A 404 -20.24 -7.20 -2.35
C TYR A 404 -20.57 -5.86 -1.69
N ARG A 405 -19.64 -4.86 -1.75
CA ARG A 405 -19.87 -3.53 -1.17
C ARG A 405 -21.08 -2.84 -1.80
N ARG A 406 -21.23 -2.99 -3.11
CA ARG A 406 -22.37 -2.42 -3.85
C ARG A 406 -23.70 -3.10 -3.48
N LEU A 407 -23.63 -4.39 -3.23
CA LEU A 407 -24.80 -5.14 -2.75
C LEU A 407 -25.20 -4.67 -1.33
N GLU A 408 -24.28 -4.57 -0.40
CA GLU A 408 -24.58 -4.12 0.98
C GLU A 408 -25.14 -2.69 1.00
N GLU A 409 -24.58 -1.80 0.20
CA GLU A 409 -25.12 -0.44 0.06
C GLU A 409 -26.55 -0.45 -0.50
N ALA A 410 -26.82 -1.26 -1.53
CA ALA A 410 -28.17 -1.40 -2.08
C ALA A 410 -29.15 -2.06 -1.09
N LYS A 411 -28.69 -2.96 -0.24
CA LYS A 411 -29.47 -3.63 0.81
C LYS A 411 -29.91 -2.65 1.90
N GLU A 412 -29.02 -1.73 2.30
CA GLU A 412 -29.31 -0.73 3.33
C GLU A 412 -30.18 0.41 2.82
N ASN A 413 -29.96 0.87 1.59
CA ASN A 413 -30.52 2.11 1.05
C ASN A 413 -31.46 1.91 -0.15
N GLY A 414 -31.49 0.72 -0.76
CA GLY A 414 -32.27 0.44 -1.97
C GLY A 414 -33.73 0.11 -1.67
N ARG A 415 -34.66 0.89 -2.24
CA ARG A 415 -36.10 0.58 -2.13
C ARG A 415 -36.43 -0.73 -2.85
N GLY A 416 -37.13 -1.62 -2.17
CA GLY A 416 -37.60 -2.89 -2.75
C GLY A 416 -36.52 -3.96 -2.90
N PHE A 417 -35.33 -3.80 -2.32
CA PHE A 417 -34.23 -4.75 -2.44
C PHE A 417 -34.62 -6.21 -2.18
N TYR A 418 -35.36 -6.49 -1.12
CA TYR A 418 -35.73 -7.86 -0.73
C TYR A 418 -36.77 -8.52 -1.66
N SER A 419 -37.62 -7.74 -2.30
CA SER A 419 -38.64 -8.26 -3.25
C SER A 419 -38.11 -8.39 -4.68
N LEU A 420 -36.96 -7.75 -4.97
CA LEU A 420 -36.37 -7.70 -6.30
C LEU A 420 -35.64 -9.00 -6.66
N CYS A 421 -35.83 -9.48 -7.90
CA CYS A 421 -35.01 -10.55 -8.44
C CYS A 421 -33.56 -10.07 -8.59
N LYS A 422 -32.61 -10.81 -8.00
CA LYS A 422 -31.18 -10.48 -8.02
C LYS A 422 -30.39 -11.50 -8.81
N ILE A 423 -29.52 -11.03 -9.71
CA ILE A 423 -28.50 -11.86 -10.35
C ILE A 423 -27.16 -11.49 -9.70
N LEU A 424 -26.52 -12.45 -9.03
CA LEU A 424 -25.27 -12.27 -8.33
C LEU A 424 -24.18 -13.14 -8.96
N THR A 425 -22.97 -12.59 -9.05
CA THR A 425 -21.80 -13.40 -9.38
C THR A 425 -21.27 -14.13 -8.13
N SER A 426 -20.69 -15.31 -8.29
CA SER A 426 -20.27 -16.22 -7.20
C SER A 426 -19.21 -15.68 -6.24
N ASN A 427 -18.60 -14.53 -6.56
CA ASN A 427 -17.72 -13.77 -5.66
C ASN A 427 -18.50 -12.90 -4.65
N VAL A 428 -19.83 -12.73 -4.85
CA VAL A 428 -20.70 -11.96 -3.95
C VAL A 428 -21.42 -12.94 -3.02
N ASN A 429 -20.97 -12.99 -1.78
CA ASN A 429 -21.47 -13.96 -0.79
C ASN A 429 -22.78 -13.48 -0.14
N TYR A 430 -23.89 -13.64 -0.87
CA TYR A 430 -25.25 -13.33 -0.40
C TYR A 430 -26.25 -14.32 -1.01
N ASN A 431 -27.27 -14.71 -0.25
CA ASN A 431 -28.35 -15.57 -0.72
C ASN A 431 -29.68 -15.22 -0.04
N ASP A 432 -30.74 -15.10 -0.83
CA ASP A 432 -32.12 -15.06 -0.40
C ASP A 432 -33.02 -15.75 -1.45
N GLU A 433 -34.34 -15.80 -1.19
CA GLU A 433 -35.33 -16.48 -2.08
C GLU A 433 -35.36 -15.93 -3.51
N ASN A 434 -34.93 -14.67 -3.71
CA ASN A 434 -34.99 -13.99 -5.00
C ASN A 434 -33.61 -13.88 -5.68
N THR A 435 -32.63 -14.68 -5.23
CA THR A 435 -31.25 -14.64 -5.73
C THR A 435 -31.00 -15.74 -6.76
N LEU A 436 -30.43 -15.37 -7.90
CA LEU A 436 -29.89 -16.23 -8.94
C LEU A 436 -28.38 -16.04 -8.99
N GLU A 437 -27.65 -17.04 -8.52
CA GLU A 437 -26.18 -16.98 -8.47
C GLU A 437 -25.56 -17.60 -9.72
N ILE A 438 -24.58 -16.90 -10.34
CA ILE A 438 -23.88 -17.32 -11.56
C ILE A 438 -22.38 -17.31 -11.38
N ASN A 439 -21.65 -18.12 -12.14
CA ASN A 439 -20.19 -18.21 -12.05
C ASN A 439 -19.52 -16.89 -12.45
N TYR A 440 -18.76 -16.28 -11.55
CA TYR A 440 -17.99 -15.05 -11.80
C TYR A 440 -16.99 -15.21 -12.95
N ASN A 441 -16.25 -16.32 -12.98
CA ASN A 441 -15.22 -16.60 -13.98
C ASN A 441 -15.72 -16.65 -15.42
N ASP A 442 -16.96 -17.03 -15.63
CA ASP A 442 -17.53 -17.16 -16.97
C ASP A 442 -17.71 -15.81 -17.67
N TYR A 443 -17.68 -14.73 -16.90
CA TYR A 443 -17.99 -13.38 -17.38
C TYR A 443 -16.81 -12.40 -17.28
N ILE A 444 -15.68 -12.82 -16.68
CA ILE A 444 -14.42 -12.07 -16.74
C ILE A 444 -13.59 -12.55 -17.94
N LYS A 445 -12.79 -11.64 -18.51
CA LYS A 445 -11.77 -11.96 -19.52
C LYS A 445 -10.50 -11.21 -19.14
N GLN A 446 -9.40 -11.94 -19.01
CA GLN A 446 -8.10 -11.35 -18.73
C GLN A 446 -7.54 -10.66 -19.98
N GLY A 447 -6.61 -9.74 -19.80
CA GLY A 447 -5.98 -8.97 -20.87
C GLY A 447 -5.94 -7.47 -20.58
N TRP A 448 -6.75 -7.02 -19.63
CA TRP A 448 -6.82 -5.62 -19.16
C TRP A 448 -6.47 -5.52 -17.69
N PHE A 449 -6.14 -4.32 -17.26
CA PHE A 449 -5.84 -4.07 -15.86
C PHE A 449 -7.13 -4.15 -15.01
N TYR A 450 -8.20 -3.48 -15.46
CA TYR A 450 -9.53 -3.51 -14.84
C TYR A 450 -10.48 -4.40 -15.64
N PHE A 451 -10.32 -5.72 -15.55
CA PHE A 451 -10.99 -6.72 -16.39
C PHE A 451 -12.40 -7.12 -15.91
N ASP A 452 -12.82 -6.69 -14.71
CA ASP A 452 -14.04 -7.09 -14.02
C ASP A 452 -15.12 -5.98 -13.96
N ASN A 453 -15.19 -5.15 -14.99
CA ASN A 453 -16.23 -4.14 -15.11
C ASN A 453 -17.63 -4.80 -15.15
N ALA A 454 -18.50 -4.42 -14.19
CA ALA A 454 -19.81 -5.04 -14.01
C ALA A 454 -20.73 -4.96 -15.24
N THR A 455 -20.73 -3.84 -15.97
CA THR A 455 -21.52 -3.68 -17.20
C THR A 455 -21.01 -4.60 -18.28
N ILE A 456 -19.70 -4.71 -18.45
CA ILE A 456 -19.06 -5.63 -19.41
C ILE A 456 -19.36 -7.09 -19.06
N MET A 457 -19.29 -7.46 -17.79
CA MET A 457 -19.63 -8.81 -17.33
C MET A 457 -21.10 -9.16 -17.63
N LEU A 458 -22.01 -8.23 -17.36
CA LEU A 458 -23.43 -8.42 -17.66
C LEU A 458 -23.67 -8.52 -19.18
N LEU A 459 -23.00 -7.72 -19.99
CA LEU A 459 -23.07 -7.85 -21.46
C LEU A 459 -22.65 -9.26 -21.93
N ARG A 460 -21.56 -9.80 -21.37
CA ARG A 460 -21.11 -11.18 -21.68
C ARG A 460 -22.14 -12.23 -21.25
N LEU A 461 -22.79 -12.06 -20.11
CA LEU A 461 -23.91 -12.91 -19.69
C LEU A 461 -25.04 -12.85 -20.72
N LEU A 462 -25.48 -11.66 -21.14
CA LEU A 462 -26.56 -11.47 -22.10
C LEU A 462 -26.23 -12.09 -23.45
N ILE A 463 -25.00 -11.95 -23.93
CA ILE A 463 -24.50 -12.61 -25.16
C ILE A 463 -24.59 -14.14 -25.04
N LYS A 464 -24.12 -14.69 -23.90
CA LYS A 464 -24.12 -16.14 -23.62
C LYS A 464 -25.53 -16.74 -23.65
N ILE A 465 -26.55 -16.02 -23.18
CA ILE A 465 -27.94 -16.46 -23.21
C ILE A 465 -28.67 -16.19 -24.55
N GLY A 466 -28.03 -15.50 -25.50
CA GLY A 466 -28.55 -15.28 -26.85
C GLY A 466 -29.19 -13.94 -27.10
N ILE A 467 -29.06 -12.95 -26.21
CA ILE A 467 -29.50 -11.58 -26.44
C ILE A 467 -28.58 -10.91 -27.48
N ARG A 468 -29.18 -10.20 -28.45
CA ARG A 468 -28.47 -9.55 -29.56
C ARG A 468 -28.64 -8.05 -29.62
N GLU A 469 -29.47 -7.47 -28.75
CA GLU A 469 -29.70 -6.04 -28.71
C GLU A 469 -30.00 -5.59 -27.28
N VAL A 470 -29.32 -4.53 -26.84
CA VAL A 470 -29.52 -3.92 -25.50
C VAL A 470 -29.44 -2.40 -25.59
N ALA A 471 -30.23 -1.72 -24.76
CA ALA A 471 -30.07 -0.32 -24.49
C ALA A 471 -29.30 -0.14 -23.17
N ILE A 472 -28.47 0.91 -23.06
CA ILE A 472 -27.68 1.20 -21.84
C ILE A 472 -27.85 2.66 -21.47
N ALA A 473 -28.12 2.93 -20.19
CA ALA A 473 -28.18 4.23 -19.58
C ALA A 473 -27.25 4.32 -18.37
N GLY A 474 -26.69 5.47 -18.07
CA GLY A 474 -25.83 5.68 -16.91
C GLY A 474 -24.47 4.97 -16.98
N PHE A 475 -24.03 4.58 -18.17
CA PHE A 475 -22.68 4.03 -18.40
C PHE A 475 -21.78 5.11 -18.97
N ASP A 476 -21.54 6.15 -18.14
CA ASP A 476 -21.02 7.45 -18.56
C ASP A 476 -19.53 7.45 -18.90
N GLY A 477 -18.74 6.61 -18.22
CA GLY A 477 -17.29 6.77 -18.08
C GLY A 477 -16.94 7.67 -16.88
N TYR A 478 -15.65 7.76 -16.56
CA TYR A 478 -15.16 8.51 -15.40
C TYR A 478 -14.47 9.80 -15.80
N VAL A 479 -14.72 10.87 -15.02
CA VAL A 479 -14.10 12.18 -15.18
C VAL A 479 -13.36 12.54 -13.89
N PHE A 480 -12.10 12.96 -14.00
CA PHE A 480 -11.29 13.36 -12.86
C PHE A 480 -11.88 14.60 -12.17
N ASN A 481 -11.82 14.64 -10.82
CA ASN A 481 -12.38 15.70 -9.98
C ASN A 481 -13.89 15.99 -10.20
N SER A 482 -14.65 15.00 -10.65
CA SER A 482 -16.09 15.08 -10.85
C SER A 482 -16.81 14.05 -9.99
N ASN A 483 -18.07 14.33 -9.64
CA ASN A 483 -18.97 13.29 -9.15
C ASN A 483 -19.40 12.43 -10.34
N ASN A 484 -19.02 11.14 -10.32
CA ASN A 484 -19.24 10.21 -11.43
C ASN A 484 -20.49 9.35 -11.25
N TYR A 485 -21.10 9.36 -10.08
CA TYR A 485 -22.22 8.47 -9.75
C TYR A 485 -23.49 9.24 -9.41
N SER A 486 -24.65 8.67 -9.71
CA SER A 486 -25.97 9.19 -9.32
C SER A 486 -26.18 9.10 -7.79
N VAL A 487 -25.54 8.17 -7.11
CA VAL A 487 -25.58 8.01 -5.66
C VAL A 487 -24.22 8.35 -5.08
N SER A 488 -24.12 9.40 -4.26
CA SER A 488 -22.86 9.88 -3.69
C SER A 488 -22.12 8.83 -2.83
N ALA A 489 -22.84 7.93 -2.17
CA ALA A 489 -22.26 6.83 -1.39
C ALA A 489 -21.46 5.83 -2.25
N LEU A 490 -21.69 5.82 -3.58
CA LEU A 490 -20.97 4.98 -4.52
C LEU A 490 -19.64 5.60 -4.99
N GLU A 491 -19.41 6.90 -4.72
CA GLU A 491 -18.23 7.62 -5.21
C GLU A 491 -16.93 7.05 -4.63
N LEU A 492 -15.94 6.89 -5.50
CA LEU A 492 -14.59 6.45 -5.15
C LEU A 492 -13.60 7.49 -5.64
N ARG A 493 -12.83 8.06 -4.71
CA ARG A 493 -11.73 8.96 -5.07
C ARG A 493 -10.61 8.17 -5.74
N ARG A 494 -10.27 8.55 -6.96
CA ARG A 494 -9.20 7.96 -7.75
C ARG A 494 -8.33 9.07 -8.35
N ASN A 495 -7.04 8.78 -8.56
CA ASN A 495 -6.17 9.70 -9.28
C ASN A 495 -6.49 9.68 -10.78
N GLU A 496 -5.98 10.66 -11.50
CA GLU A 496 -6.27 10.86 -12.93
C GLU A 496 -5.77 9.68 -13.79
N ASP A 497 -4.59 9.17 -13.53
CA ASP A 497 -4.00 8.03 -14.26
C ASP A 497 -4.88 6.77 -14.11
N THR A 498 -5.37 6.50 -12.90
CA THR A 498 -6.30 5.39 -12.64
C THR A 498 -7.60 5.55 -13.43
N ILE A 499 -8.17 6.76 -13.46
CA ILE A 499 -9.39 7.05 -14.22
C ILE A 499 -9.19 6.84 -15.71
N ASN A 500 -8.09 7.36 -16.26
CA ASN A 500 -7.73 7.22 -17.67
C ASN A 500 -7.56 5.74 -18.05
N LEU A 501 -6.91 4.95 -17.19
CA LEU A 501 -6.72 3.52 -17.42
C LEU A 501 -8.04 2.74 -17.37
N ILE A 502 -8.92 3.02 -16.40
CA ILE A 502 -10.25 2.38 -16.33
C ILE A 502 -11.06 2.68 -17.60
N ASN A 503 -11.05 3.94 -18.06
CA ASN A 503 -11.77 4.32 -19.27
C ASN A 503 -11.18 3.66 -20.53
N SER A 504 -9.86 3.57 -20.64
CA SER A 504 -9.18 2.88 -21.75
C SER A 504 -9.52 1.39 -21.77
N ASP A 505 -9.34 0.69 -20.65
CA ASP A 505 -9.67 -0.73 -20.51
C ASP A 505 -11.14 -1.01 -20.84
N THR A 506 -12.06 -0.13 -20.40
CA THR A 506 -13.49 -0.28 -20.67
C THR A 506 -13.81 -0.12 -22.15
N LYS A 507 -13.19 0.86 -22.83
CA LYS A 507 -13.37 1.04 -24.29
C LYS A 507 -12.85 -0.17 -25.06
N GLU A 508 -11.68 -0.68 -24.70
CA GLU A 508 -11.10 -1.87 -25.34
C GLU A 508 -11.94 -3.12 -25.11
N MET A 509 -12.48 -3.31 -23.90
CA MET A 509 -13.40 -4.43 -23.60
C MET A 509 -14.71 -4.34 -24.39
N LEU A 510 -15.24 -3.14 -24.61
CA LEU A 510 -16.42 -2.94 -25.48
C LEU A 510 -16.09 -3.24 -26.95
N ALA A 511 -14.93 -2.82 -27.44
CA ALA A 511 -14.46 -3.14 -28.77
C ALA A 511 -14.27 -4.66 -28.95
N ASP A 512 -13.69 -5.35 -27.95
CA ASP A 512 -13.58 -6.81 -27.94
C ASP A 512 -14.95 -7.50 -28.04
N ILE A 513 -15.95 -7.01 -27.28
CA ILE A 513 -17.33 -7.53 -27.35
C ILE A 513 -17.93 -7.32 -28.76
N LYS A 514 -17.81 -6.12 -29.32
CA LYS A 514 -18.31 -5.80 -30.67
C LYS A 514 -17.66 -6.66 -31.77
N THR A 515 -16.36 -6.96 -31.61
CA THR A 515 -15.60 -7.77 -32.56
C THR A 515 -15.97 -9.25 -32.50
N HIS A 516 -16.30 -9.78 -31.32
CA HIS A 516 -16.52 -11.22 -31.10
C HIS A 516 -17.98 -11.59 -30.88
N SER A 517 -18.92 -10.66 -31.10
CA SER A 517 -20.37 -10.93 -30.99
C SER A 517 -21.19 -10.00 -31.87
N ASP A 518 -22.42 -10.44 -32.19
CA ASP A 518 -23.38 -9.68 -32.99
C ASP A 518 -24.28 -8.76 -32.14
N ILE A 519 -23.87 -8.46 -30.88
CA ILE A 519 -24.69 -7.64 -29.98
C ILE A 519 -24.70 -6.17 -30.43
N LYS A 520 -25.89 -5.61 -30.56
CA LYS A 520 -26.10 -4.18 -30.79
C LYS A 520 -26.30 -3.47 -29.46
N ILE A 521 -25.51 -2.43 -29.22
CA ILE A 521 -25.55 -1.63 -28.00
C ILE A 521 -26.00 -0.23 -28.35
N HIS A 522 -27.11 0.23 -27.73
CA HIS A 522 -27.66 1.58 -27.91
C HIS A 522 -27.49 2.38 -26.63
N PHE A 523 -26.74 3.48 -26.67
CA PHE A 523 -26.62 4.38 -25.54
C PHE A 523 -27.83 5.32 -25.47
N ILE A 524 -28.56 5.30 -24.35
CA ILE A 524 -29.75 6.14 -24.12
C ILE A 524 -29.32 7.46 -23.49
N THR A 525 -28.28 7.44 -22.68
CA THR A 525 -27.69 8.63 -22.03
C THR A 525 -26.27 8.86 -22.53
N ASP A 526 -25.79 10.08 -22.43
CA ASP A 526 -24.45 10.45 -22.88
C ASP A 526 -23.36 9.60 -22.21
N SER A 527 -22.41 9.12 -23.01
CA SER A 527 -21.34 8.22 -22.57
C SER A 527 -20.01 8.55 -23.28
N LEU A 528 -18.90 8.43 -22.54
CA LEU A 528 -17.54 8.48 -23.12
C LEU A 528 -17.22 7.27 -23.99
N TYR A 529 -18.05 6.23 -23.91
CA TYR A 529 -17.86 4.95 -24.61
C TYR A 529 -18.68 4.86 -25.91
N GLU A 530 -19.54 5.84 -26.15
CA GLU A 530 -20.31 5.92 -27.41
C GLU A 530 -19.40 6.44 -28.52
N GLU A 531 -19.31 5.67 -29.62
CA GLU A 531 -18.70 6.15 -30.86
C GLU A 531 -19.67 7.14 -31.51
N LYS A 532 -19.36 8.42 -31.49
CA LYS A 532 -20.11 9.40 -32.27
C LYS A 532 -19.84 9.12 -33.75
N ALA A 533 -20.90 8.89 -34.50
CA ALA A 533 -20.79 8.86 -35.96
C ALA A 533 -20.28 10.22 -36.41
N ASP A 534 -19.13 10.24 -37.10
CA ASP A 534 -18.59 11.43 -37.77
C ASP A 534 -19.56 11.96 -38.85
#